data_dccb9de30b5e8c5067352fe7a1264d77
#
_entry.id   dccb9de30b5e8c5067352fe7a1264d77
#
_cell.length_a   1.000
_cell.length_b   1.000
_cell.length_c   1.000
_cell.angle_alpha   90.00
_cell.angle_beta   90.00
_cell.angle_gamma   90.00
#
_symmetry.space_group_name_H-M   'P 1'
#
loop_
_entity.id
_entity.type
_entity.pdbx_description
1 polymer ?
#
loop_
_entity_poly.entity_id
_entity_poly.type
_entity_poly.pdbx_seq_one_letter_code
_entity_poly.pdbx_strand_id
1 'polypeptide(L)'
;MKLTKGIIVIGFLFLFNCQNNKSTPDPDLATIDFLRGDLALCGGTDFGDVEFILSCNYATRETFNLAISLLHSFEYEEAEKAFVKVIDEDPNCPMAYWGVLNSIYHTIWFEPSDEVLKKGSKILEIAEKLPKTPREKDYLDAIGAFYKDWDKVDHMTREKRMELKMEENYLKYPDDKEAAIFYALALKSTADRNDKTYANQRKAGKILESIFPDQPSHPGIAHYIIHNYDNPELAHLALSPARKYAEIAPSSAHALHMPSHIFTRLGLWDESISSNVYSAAAAQCYAMEVEMDGVWANEIHAMDYLVYAYLQKGDNANATKQKEYLQSIYNINPHNVPAITYPFAAIPSRIALENKRWREASELKFHNSEVNWDLFPWQKSILHFARSLGFSRIKDVESAKSEIDTLEFLREELLKKKSDYYANQVMIEIKSAQAWLQLSKGNETAAIVLMREASDMESNTEKHGVTPGEVVPARELLGDMLLELNQPELALVEYELNLIDRPNRFNGVYGAALASDLSGDKEKSRKYFQLLLEFTEGTNSDRPEVAEAIKYLEDNRS
;
A
#
# COMPACT_ATOMS: atom_id res chain seq x y z
N MET A 1 -80.29 36.36 48.59
CA MET A 1 -79.41 37.20 47.86
C MET A 1 -77.96 36.77 48.16
N LYS A 2 -77.39 35.88 47.39
CA LYS A 2 -75.99 35.37 47.55
C LYS A 2 -75.18 35.80 46.30
N LEU A 3 -74.23 36.70 46.50
CA LEU A 3 -73.25 37.07 45.48
C LEU A 3 -72.21 35.92 45.34
N THR A 4 -72.07 35.40 44.14
CA THR A 4 -70.99 34.56 43.74
C THR A 4 -69.87 35.37 43.10
N LYS A 5 -68.68 35.36 43.71
CA LYS A 5 -67.49 36.02 43.16
C LYS A 5 -66.85 35.03 42.16
N GLY A 6 -66.82 35.44 40.90
CA GLY A 6 -66.05 34.74 39.87
C GLY A 6 -64.56 35.10 39.94
N ILE A 7 -63.69 34.06 40.01
CA ILE A 7 -62.24 34.22 39.92
C ILE A 7 -61.84 34.02 38.43
N ILE A 8 -61.31 35.12 37.83
CA ILE A 8 -60.68 35.02 36.48
C ILE A 8 -59.24 34.56 36.65
N VAL A 9 -58.92 33.34 36.18
CA VAL A 9 -57.55 32.85 36.07
C VAL A 9 -57.02 33.27 34.72
N ILE A 10 -56.09 34.25 34.70
CA ILE A 10 -55.32 34.63 33.50
C ILE A 10 -54.18 33.65 33.34
N GLY A 11 -54.33 32.68 32.43
CA GLY A 11 -53.25 31.77 32.02
C GLY A 11 -52.22 32.52 31.19
N PHE A 12 -51.02 32.71 31.73
CA PHE A 12 -49.84 33.13 30.94
C PHE A 12 -49.35 31.95 30.11
N LEU A 13 -49.62 31.94 28.80
CA LEU A 13 -48.98 31.07 27.81
C LEU A 13 -47.55 31.58 27.57
N PHE A 14 -46.58 30.92 28.21
CA PHE A 14 -45.18 31.04 27.81
C PHE A 14 -45.00 30.35 26.47
N LEU A 15 -44.98 31.11 25.38
CA LEU A 15 -44.48 30.67 24.09
C LEU A 15 -42.95 30.55 24.21
N PHE A 16 -42.45 29.33 24.42
CA PHE A 16 -41.06 29.04 24.21
C PHE A 16 -40.78 29.17 22.71
N ASN A 17 -40.25 30.32 22.33
CA ASN A 17 -39.71 30.54 20.99
C ASN A 17 -38.38 29.77 20.91
N CYS A 18 -38.41 28.54 20.41
CA CYS A 18 -37.21 27.87 19.96
C CYS A 18 -36.68 28.64 18.74
N GLN A 19 -35.92 29.70 19.00
CA GLN A 19 -35.05 30.24 17.96
C GLN A 19 -34.01 29.18 17.63
N ASN A 20 -34.20 28.49 16.51
CA ASN A 20 -33.11 27.86 15.79
C ASN A 20 -32.12 29.00 15.43
N ASN A 21 -31.16 29.24 16.32
CA ASN A 21 -29.99 30.04 15.99
C ASN A 21 -29.18 29.21 14.96
N LYS A 22 -29.54 29.32 13.69
CA LYS A 22 -28.60 28.97 12.63
C LYS A 22 -27.45 29.95 12.80
N SER A 23 -26.34 29.47 13.37
CA SER A 23 -25.11 30.22 13.42
C SER A 23 -24.72 30.58 11.99
N THR A 24 -24.38 31.84 11.78
CA THR A 24 -23.85 32.29 10.48
C THR A 24 -22.49 31.58 10.28
N PRO A 25 -22.30 30.83 9.19
CA PRO A 25 -21.04 30.23 8.88
C PRO A 25 -19.89 31.25 8.85
N ASP A 26 -18.69 30.87 9.26
CA ASP A 26 -17.50 31.73 9.13
C ASP A 26 -17.40 32.20 7.67
N PRO A 27 -17.26 33.51 7.40
CA PRO A 27 -17.15 34.04 6.03
C PRO A 27 -16.01 33.39 5.22
N ASP A 28 -14.95 32.95 5.89
CA ASP A 28 -13.79 32.32 5.27
C ASP A 28 -14.12 30.94 4.70
N LEU A 29 -15.18 30.26 5.15
CA LEU A 29 -15.65 28.98 4.57
C LEU A 29 -15.94 29.08 3.08
N ALA A 30 -16.46 30.19 2.59
CA ALA A 30 -16.76 30.42 1.19
C ALA A 30 -15.48 30.50 0.32
N THR A 31 -14.32 30.68 0.94
CA THR A 31 -13.02 30.79 0.25
C THR A 31 -12.28 29.45 0.15
N ILE A 32 -12.79 28.40 0.78
CA ILE A 32 -12.18 27.08 0.79
C ILE A 32 -12.85 26.21 -0.27
N ASP A 33 -12.02 25.67 -1.14
CA ASP A 33 -12.45 24.70 -2.14
C ASP A 33 -12.59 23.30 -1.50
N PHE A 34 -13.76 23.05 -0.91
CA PHE A 34 -14.12 21.74 -0.37
C PHE A 34 -14.61 20.82 -1.48
N LEU A 35 -14.23 19.54 -1.40
CA LEU A 35 -14.79 18.53 -2.26
C LEU A 35 -16.26 18.25 -1.88
N ARG A 36 -17.18 18.53 -2.80
CA ARG A 36 -18.64 18.36 -2.63
C ARG A 36 -19.20 17.42 -3.68
N GLY A 37 -20.37 16.90 -3.43
CA GLY A 37 -21.10 16.04 -4.35
C GLY A 37 -21.78 14.87 -3.64
N ASP A 38 -22.41 14.02 -4.42
CA ASP A 38 -22.94 12.76 -3.92
C ASP A 38 -21.79 11.78 -3.67
N LEU A 39 -22.00 10.88 -2.69
CA LEU A 39 -21.02 9.85 -2.40
C LEU A 39 -21.11 8.74 -3.45
N ALA A 40 -19.98 8.38 -4.01
CA ALA A 40 -19.84 7.22 -4.88
C ALA A 40 -19.40 6.02 -4.03
N LEU A 41 -20.32 5.10 -3.77
CA LEU A 41 -20.14 4.00 -2.84
C LEU A 41 -20.49 2.68 -3.51
N CYS A 42 -19.65 2.24 -4.42
CA CYS A 42 -19.86 1.02 -5.20
C CYS A 42 -20.10 -0.20 -4.30
N GLY A 43 -21.28 -0.79 -4.42
CA GLY A 43 -21.70 -1.90 -3.56
C GLY A 43 -22.50 -1.48 -2.33
N GLY A 44 -22.66 -0.18 -2.05
CA GLY A 44 -23.47 0.34 -0.94
C GLY A 44 -22.64 0.98 0.18
N THR A 45 -23.25 1.14 1.35
CA THR A 45 -22.66 1.86 2.50
C THR A 45 -21.95 0.95 3.51
N ASP A 46 -21.56 -0.25 3.09
CA ASP A 46 -20.94 -1.23 3.99
C ASP A 46 -19.41 -1.01 4.05
N PHE A 47 -19.01 -0.15 4.98
CA PHE A 47 -17.62 0.22 5.27
C PHE A 47 -17.22 -0.15 6.70
N GLY A 48 -17.96 -1.06 7.35
CA GLY A 48 -17.76 -1.45 8.74
C GLY A 48 -18.41 -0.50 9.76
N ASP A 49 -18.27 -0.82 11.03
CA ASP A 49 -18.95 -0.15 12.13
C ASP A 49 -18.01 0.78 12.89
N VAL A 50 -18.35 2.07 12.94
CA VAL A 50 -17.66 3.08 13.75
C VAL A 50 -18.66 3.85 14.58
N GLU A 51 -18.34 4.07 15.85
CA GLU A 51 -19.09 4.95 16.74
C GLU A 51 -18.16 6.03 17.32
N PHE A 52 -18.18 7.23 16.70
CA PHE A 52 -17.35 8.34 17.14
C PHE A 52 -18.12 9.26 18.08
N ILE A 53 -17.50 9.62 19.22
CA ILE A 53 -18.11 10.51 20.22
C ILE A 53 -17.91 11.97 19.79
N LEU A 54 -19.01 12.71 19.56
CA LEU A 54 -18.98 14.12 19.19
C LEU A 54 -20.04 14.96 19.92
N SER A 55 -19.74 16.27 20.01
CA SER A 55 -20.67 17.28 20.55
C SER A 55 -21.57 17.94 19.49
N CYS A 56 -21.43 17.56 18.21
CA CYS A 56 -22.17 18.11 17.08
C CYS A 56 -23.64 17.72 17.10
N ASN A 57 -24.46 18.33 16.21
CA ASN A 57 -25.87 18.01 16.07
C ASN A 57 -26.06 16.48 15.89
N TYR A 58 -26.98 15.92 16.68
CA TYR A 58 -27.28 14.50 16.64
C TYR A 58 -27.67 13.98 15.24
N ALA A 59 -28.36 14.83 14.45
CA ALA A 59 -28.78 14.49 13.09
C ALA A 59 -27.61 14.17 12.15
N THR A 60 -26.41 14.72 12.40
CA THR A 60 -25.23 14.51 11.56
C THR A 60 -24.41 13.27 11.94
N ARG A 61 -24.75 12.59 13.03
CA ARG A 61 -23.95 11.48 13.60
C ARG A 61 -23.75 10.32 12.62
N GLU A 62 -24.81 9.92 11.92
CA GLU A 62 -24.74 8.80 10.97
C GLU A 62 -23.80 9.13 9.81
N THR A 63 -23.95 10.32 9.22
CA THR A 63 -23.06 10.81 8.14
C THR A 63 -21.60 10.92 8.63
N PHE A 64 -21.42 11.39 9.87
CA PHE A 64 -20.08 11.50 10.45
C PHE A 64 -19.42 10.12 10.68
N ASN A 65 -20.16 9.16 11.21
CA ASN A 65 -19.63 7.80 11.42
C ASN A 65 -19.27 7.12 10.09
N LEU A 66 -20.09 7.29 9.05
CA LEU A 66 -19.76 6.83 7.70
C LEU A 66 -18.48 7.52 7.19
N ALA A 67 -18.34 8.84 7.40
CA ALA A 67 -17.14 9.57 7.00
C ALA A 67 -15.87 9.02 7.69
N ILE A 68 -15.97 8.65 8.98
CA ILE A 68 -14.85 7.99 9.70
C ILE A 68 -14.56 6.60 9.14
N SER A 69 -15.58 5.80 8.82
CA SER A 69 -15.37 4.48 8.21
C SER A 69 -14.68 4.57 6.85
N LEU A 70 -15.08 5.55 6.03
CA LEU A 70 -14.43 5.88 4.75
C LEU A 70 -12.98 6.32 4.95
N LEU A 71 -12.74 7.21 5.93
CA LEU A 71 -11.39 7.67 6.27
C LEU A 71 -10.49 6.51 6.72
N HIS A 72 -10.99 5.61 7.55
CA HIS A 72 -10.26 4.41 7.98
C HIS A 72 -10.01 3.42 6.86
N SER A 73 -10.82 3.44 5.80
CA SER A 73 -10.64 2.61 4.60
C SER A 73 -9.84 3.31 3.50
N PHE A 74 -9.29 4.51 3.78
CA PHE A 74 -8.54 5.36 2.84
C PHE A 74 -9.32 5.75 1.58
N GLU A 75 -10.65 5.77 1.67
CA GLU A 75 -11.53 6.35 0.65
C GLU A 75 -11.62 7.88 0.86
N TYR A 76 -10.48 8.56 0.67
CA TYR A 76 -10.24 9.92 1.13
C TYR A 76 -11.17 10.97 0.51
N GLU A 77 -11.44 10.87 -0.80
CA GLU A 77 -12.33 11.79 -1.50
C GLU A 77 -13.77 11.66 -0.99
N GLU A 78 -14.23 10.44 -0.79
CA GLU A 78 -15.58 10.18 -0.28
C GLU A 78 -15.70 10.57 1.20
N ALA A 79 -14.62 10.37 1.97
CA ALA A 79 -14.55 10.85 3.36
C ALA A 79 -14.61 12.39 3.42
N GLU A 80 -13.84 13.12 2.58
CA GLU A 80 -13.92 14.60 2.51
C GLU A 80 -15.35 15.05 2.18
N LYS A 81 -16.00 14.48 1.16
CA LYS A 81 -17.39 14.80 0.80
C LYS A 81 -18.35 14.55 1.96
N ALA A 82 -18.23 13.43 2.67
CA ALA A 82 -19.09 13.09 3.79
C ALA A 82 -18.89 14.06 4.98
N PHE A 83 -17.65 14.41 5.33
CA PHE A 83 -17.37 15.42 6.36
C PHE A 83 -17.87 16.80 5.95
N VAL A 84 -17.76 17.18 4.68
CA VAL A 84 -18.28 18.45 4.16
C VAL A 84 -19.80 18.49 4.24
N LYS A 85 -20.52 17.38 3.99
CA LYS A 85 -21.97 17.30 4.24
C LYS A 85 -22.30 17.62 5.71
N VAL A 86 -21.50 17.10 6.66
CA VAL A 86 -21.68 17.44 8.09
C VAL A 86 -21.44 18.93 8.34
N ILE A 87 -20.42 19.55 7.73
CA ILE A 87 -20.16 21.00 7.83
C ILE A 87 -21.34 21.82 7.28
N ASP A 88 -21.90 21.41 6.14
CA ASP A 88 -23.01 22.10 5.49
C ASP A 88 -24.30 22.03 6.33
N GLU A 89 -24.51 20.94 7.10
CA GLU A 89 -25.63 20.75 8.01
C GLU A 89 -25.42 21.39 9.39
N ASP A 90 -24.21 21.29 9.94
CA ASP A 90 -23.78 21.84 11.23
C ASP A 90 -22.42 22.53 11.11
N PRO A 91 -22.35 23.79 10.67
CA PRO A 91 -21.10 24.52 10.52
C PRO A 91 -20.31 24.73 11.82
N ASN A 92 -20.92 24.45 12.99
CA ASN A 92 -20.27 24.54 14.30
C ASN A 92 -19.70 23.18 14.77
N CYS A 93 -19.73 22.13 13.96
CA CYS A 93 -19.17 20.85 14.29
C CYS A 93 -17.64 20.87 14.10
N PRO A 94 -16.81 21.05 15.13
CA PRO A 94 -15.36 21.17 14.98
C PRO A 94 -14.73 19.88 14.46
N MET A 95 -15.34 18.71 14.79
CA MET A 95 -14.82 17.42 14.36
C MET A 95 -15.05 17.13 12.88
N ALA A 96 -16.01 17.79 12.22
CA ALA A 96 -16.16 17.66 10.78
C ALA A 96 -14.98 18.31 10.02
N TYR A 97 -14.50 19.46 10.50
CA TYR A 97 -13.27 20.08 9.98
C TYR A 97 -12.03 19.24 10.26
N TRP A 98 -11.93 18.65 11.47
CA TRP A 98 -10.89 17.67 11.80
C TRP A 98 -10.91 16.48 10.83
N GLY A 99 -12.10 15.99 10.47
CA GLY A 99 -12.26 14.91 9.51
C GLY A 99 -11.77 15.30 8.12
N VAL A 100 -12.12 16.48 7.61
CA VAL A 100 -11.60 17.01 6.34
C VAL A 100 -10.07 17.13 6.38
N LEU A 101 -9.50 17.65 7.48
CA LEU A 101 -8.05 17.76 7.64
C LEU A 101 -7.34 16.39 7.51
N ASN A 102 -7.91 15.34 8.11
CA ASN A 102 -7.37 13.99 7.98
C ASN A 102 -7.59 13.41 6.56
N SER A 103 -8.71 13.71 5.90
CA SER A 103 -8.99 13.24 4.54
C SER A 103 -8.00 13.80 3.53
N ILE A 104 -7.61 15.08 3.63
CA ILE A 104 -6.66 15.70 2.70
C ILE A 104 -5.19 15.48 3.08
N TYR A 105 -4.91 14.94 4.27
CA TYR A 105 -3.55 14.62 4.72
C TYR A 105 -2.98 13.39 4.02
N HIS A 106 -3.79 12.41 3.68
CA HIS A 106 -3.39 11.14 3.04
C HIS A 106 -2.25 10.44 3.79
N THR A 107 -2.43 10.21 5.08
CA THR A 107 -1.41 9.60 5.96
C THR A 107 -0.78 8.35 5.34
N ILE A 108 0.52 8.12 5.61
CA ILE A 108 1.37 7.02 5.15
C ILE A 108 1.61 6.90 3.63
N TRP A 109 0.92 7.65 2.78
CA TRP A 109 1.06 7.54 1.32
C TRP A 109 2.18 8.42 0.76
N PHE A 110 2.04 9.72 0.89
CA PHE A 110 3.00 10.70 0.37
C PHE A 110 2.82 12.06 1.05
N GLU A 111 3.84 12.88 0.97
CA GLU A 111 3.79 14.24 1.48
C GLU A 111 2.75 15.08 0.72
N PRO A 112 1.81 15.75 1.41
CA PRO A 112 0.85 16.65 0.78
C PRO A 112 1.54 17.83 0.09
N SER A 113 0.98 18.30 -1.02
CA SER A 113 1.48 19.49 -1.72
C SER A 113 1.31 20.76 -0.88
N ASP A 114 2.08 21.80 -1.20
CA ASP A 114 1.97 23.12 -0.55
C ASP A 114 0.54 23.69 -0.62
N GLU A 115 -0.19 23.42 -1.71
CA GLU A 115 -1.58 23.84 -1.87
C GLU A 115 -2.50 23.15 -0.86
N VAL A 116 -2.33 21.83 -0.68
CA VAL A 116 -3.08 21.05 0.31
C VAL A 116 -2.74 21.50 1.72
N LEU A 117 -1.46 21.72 2.04
CA LEU A 117 -1.02 22.20 3.34
C LEU A 117 -1.58 23.58 3.67
N LYS A 118 -1.61 24.48 2.68
CA LYS A 118 -2.22 25.81 2.81
C LYS A 118 -3.74 25.73 3.00
N LYS A 119 -4.44 24.86 2.24
CA LYS A 119 -5.87 24.57 2.42
C LYS A 119 -6.12 24.08 3.84
N GLY A 120 -5.37 23.11 4.31
CA GLY A 120 -5.48 22.54 5.66
C GLY A 120 -5.25 23.57 6.77
N SER A 121 -4.22 24.43 6.65
CA SER A 121 -4.00 25.51 7.62
C SER A 121 -5.20 26.45 7.76
N LYS A 122 -5.86 26.82 6.66
CA LYS A 122 -7.06 27.67 6.71
C LYS A 122 -8.25 26.94 7.37
N ILE A 123 -8.45 25.66 7.07
CA ILE A 123 -9.50 24.86 7.69
C ILE A 123 -9.26 24.76 9.20
N LEU A 124 -8.01 24.56 9.63
CA LEU A 124 -7.64 24.52 11.04
C LEU A 124 -7.96 25.84 11.76
N GLU A 125 -7.64 27.00 11.15
CA GLU A 125 -7.93 28.32 11.71
C GLU A 125 -9.44 28.53 11.97
N ILE A 126 -10.30 27.99 11.11
CA ILE A 126 -11.76 28.03 11.32
C ILE A 126 -12.15 27.11 12.47
N ALA A 127 -11.68 25.86 12.46
CA ALA A 127 -12.00 24.87 13.48
C ALA A 127 -11.55 25.30 14.88
N GLU A 128 -10.41 26.00 14.99
CA GLU A 128 -9.90 26.52 16.27
C GLU A 128 -10.82 27.57 16.92
N LYS A 129 -11.59 28.32 16.15
CA LYS A 129 -12.54 29.33 16.65
C LYS A 129 -13.86 28.73 17.15
N LEU A 130 -14.21 27.52 16.74
CA LEU A 130 -15.48 26.89 17.06
C LEU A 130 -15.55 26.40 18.51
N PRO A 131 -16.76 26.40 19.12
CA PRO A 131 -16.99 25.75 20.42
C PRO A 131 -16.64 24.25 20.32
N LYS A 132 -15.96 23.74 21.34
CA LYS A 132 -15.53 22.34 21.37
C LYS A 132 -15.32 21.84 22.79
N THR A 133 -15.48 20.54 22.99
CA THR A 133 -15.12 19.88 24.25
C THR A 133 -13.60 19.80 24.42
N PRO A 134 -13.07 19.54 25.62
CA PRO A 134 -11.64 19.32 25.82
C PRO A 134 -11.08 18.17 24.95
N ARG A 135 -11.84 17.09 24.76
CA ARG A 135 -11.45 15.97 23.90
C ARG A 135 -11.34 16.40 22.43
N GLU A 136 -12.32 17.06 21.90
CA GLU A 136 -12.31 17.55 20.51
C GLU A 136 -11.18 18.56 20.27
N LYS A 137 -10.89 19.40 21.29
CA LYS A 137 -9.73 20.28 21.23
C LYS A 137 -8.42 19.50 21.10
N ASP A 138 -8.24 18.44 21.88
CA ASP A 138 -7.01 17.66 21.85
C ASP A 138 -6.84 16.93 20.50
N TYR A 139 -7.92 16.45 19.87
CA TYR A 139 -7.89 15.90 18.51
C TYR A 139 -7.50 16.96 17.46
N LEU A 140 -8.04 18.16 17.57
CA LEU A 140 -7.67 19.28 16.69
C LEU A 140 -6.22 19.74 16.93
N ASP A 141 -5.77 19.79 18.18
CA ASP A 141 -4.38 20.13 18.51
C ASP A 141 -3.40 19.10 17.90
N ALA A 142 -3.78 17.81 17.83
CA ALA A 142 -2.96 16.79 17.25
C ALA A 142 -2.79 16.96 15.73
N ILE A 143 -3.88 17.05 14.97
CA ILE A 143 -3.80 17.31 13.52
C ILE A 143 -3.22 18.71 13.24
N GLY A 144 -3.51 19.67 14.10
CA GLY A 144 -2.95 21.01 14.05
C GLY A 144 -1.43 21.05 14.16
N ALA A 145 -0.83 20.13 14.92
CA ALA A 145 0.63 20.02 15.03
C ALA A 145 1.29 19.63 13.69
N PHE A 146 0.54 18.98 12.79
CA PHE A 146 0.98 18.69 11.44
C PHE A 146 0.87 19.90 10.51
N TYR A 147 -0.25 20.66 10.55
CA TYR A 147 -0.49 21.77 9.63
C TYR A 147 0.19 23.09 10.05
N LYS A 148 0.51 23.27 11.35
CA LYS A 148 1.22 24.47 11.83
C LYS A 148 2.65 24.53 11.31
N ASP A 149 3.06 25.73 10.91
CA ASP A 149 4.41 26.00 10.37
C ASP A 149 4.77 25.15 9.15
N TRP A 150 3.79 24.71 8.36
CA TRP A 150 3.99 23.82 7.22
C TRP A 150 5.00 24.34 6.20
N ASP A 151 5.14 25.68 6.09
CA ASP A 151 6.06 26.37 5.18
C ASP A 151 7.49 26.50 5.73
N LYS A 152 7.75 26.07 6.99
CA LYS A 152 9.03 26.25 7.70
C LYS A 152 9.62 24.95 8.24
N VAL A 153 8.78 23.95 8.43
CA VAL A 153 9.14 22.70 9.11
C VAL A 153 8.96 21.54 8.15
N ASP A 154 9.97 20.68 8.03
CA ASP A 154 9.92 19.51 7.18
C ASP A 154 8.80 18.53 7.56
N HIS A 155 8.38 17.74 6.60
CA HIS A 155 7.26 16.81 6.72
C HIS A 155 7.42 15.85 7.90
N MET A 156 8.55 15.14 7.99
CA MET A 156 8.78 14.14 9.04
C MET A 156 8.77 14.76 10.45
N THR A 157 9.30 15.97 10.62
CA THR A 157 9.23 16.70 11.90
C THR A 157 7.79 17.04 12.25
N ARG A 158 6.94 17.43 11.27
CA ARG A 158 5.51 17.70 11.48
C ARG A 158 4.75 16.43 11.86
N GLU A 159 5.02 15.30 11.19
CA GLU A 159 4.45 13.99 11.54
C GLU A 159 4.80 13.56 12.98
N LYS A 160 6.06 13.69 13.39
CA LYS A 160 6.48 13.38 14.76
C LYS A 160 5.83 14.27 15.81
N ARG A 161 5.59 15.55 15.50
CA ARG A 161 4.81 16.45 16.38
C ARG A 161 3.37 15.96 16.54
N MET A 162 2.72 15.52 15.44
CA MET A 162 1.38 14.96 15.46
C MET A 162 1.34 13.64 16.25
N GLU A 163 2.29 12.74 16.01
CA GLU A 163 2.40 11.47 16.75
C GLU A 163 2.46 11.71 18.26
N LEU A 164 3.32 12.63 18.74
CA LEU A 164 3.43 12.98 20.16
C LEU A 164 2.08 13.46 20.73
N LYS A 165 1.32 14.26 19.98
CA LYS A 165 -0.02 14.71 20.40
C LYS A 165 -1.04 13.58 20.40
N MET A 166 -0.96 12.65 19.44
CA MET A 166 -1.81 11.45 19.43
C MET A 166 -1.47 10.52 20.61
N GLU A 167 -0.19 10.41 21.01
CA GLU A 167 0.20 9.68 22.22
C GLU A 167 -0.38 10.33 23.48
N GLU A 168 -0.30 11.67 23.61
CA GLU A 168 -0.94 12.41 24.71
C GLU A 168 -2.45 12.11 24.79
N ASN A 169 -3.16 12.08 23.66
CA ASN A 169 -4.58 11.77 23.59
C ASN A 169 -4.87 10.32 24.02
N TYR A 170 -4.13 9.36 23.48
CA TYR A 170 -4.24 7.94 23.85
C TYR A 170 -4.06 7.72 25.36
N LEU A 171 -3.07 8.38 25.98
CA LEU A 171 -2.81 8.25 27.42
C LEU A 171 -3.87 8.99 28.26
N LYS A 172 -4.40 10.12 27.78
CA LYS A 172 -5.36 10.94 28.49
C LYS A 172 -6.79 10.36 28.45
N TYR A 173 -7.13 9.66 27.36
CA TYR A 173 -8.45 9.08 27.12
C TYR A 173 -8.37 7.56 26.92
N PRO A 174 -8.08 6.76 27.97
CA PRO A 174 -7.82 5.32 27.83
C PRO A 174 -9.02 4.50 27.34
N ASP A 175 -10.24 5.01 27.51
CA ASP A 175 -11.47 4.38 27.03
C ASP A 175 -11.84 4.79 25.60
N ASP A 176 -11.12 5.76 25.02
CA ASP A 176 -11.33 6.24 23.66
C ASP A 176 -10.59 5.36 22.65
N LYS A 177 -11.35 4.45 22.05
CA LYS A 177 -10.78 3.50 21.06
C LYS A 177 -10.23 4.21 19.83
N GLU A 178 -10.90 5.28 19.38
CA GLU A 178 -10.44 6.08 18.24
C GLU A 178 -9.09 6.77 18.51
N ALA A 179 -8.89 7.29 19.73
CA ALA A 179 -7.58 7.85 20.11
C ALA A 179 -6.46 6.81 20.01
N ALA A 180 -6.74 5.56 20.42
CA ALA A 180 -5.79 4.46 20.30
C ALA A 180 -5.53 4.07 18.84
N ILE A 181 -6.57 4.02 17.99
CA ILE A 181 -6.48 3.66 16.57
C ILE A 181 -5.70 4.71 15.79
N PHE A 182 -6.00 6.00 15.95
CA PHE A 182 -5.26 7.08 15.30
C PHE A 182 -3.82 7.21 15.80
N TYR A 183 -3.56 6.92 17.09
CA TYR A 183 -2.18 6.84 17.58
C TYR A 183 -1.40 5.70 16.93
N ALA A 184 -2.00 4.52 16.80
CA ALA A 184 -1.37 3.40 16.11
C ALA A 184 -1.05 3.71 14.63
N LEU A 185 -1.92 4.47 13.95
CA LEU A 185 -1.67 4.96 12.60
C LEU A 185 -0.51 5.96 12.55
N ALA A 186 -0.45 6.90 13.52
CA ALA A 186 0.66 7.87 13.62
C ALA A 186 2.01 7.19 13.89
N LEU A 187 2.05 6.13 14.72
CA LEU A 187 3.25 5.29 14.92
C LEU A 187 3.71 4.63 13.62
N LYS A 188 2.78 4.24 12.72
CA LYS A 188 3.12 3.68 11.41
C LYS A 188 3.74 4.74 10.50
N SER A 189 3.18 5.97 10.45
CA SER A 189 3.67 7.02 9.56
C SER A 189 5.07 7.50 9.93
N THR A 190 5.41 7.50 11.21
CA THR A 190 6.71 7.94 11.73
C THR A 190 7.75 6.83 11.89
N ALA A 191 7.39 5.58 11.57
CA ALA A 191 8.28 4.43 11.69
C ALA A 191 9.52 4.58 10.80
N ASP A 192 10.70 4.42 11.38
CA ASP A 192 11.96 4.41 10.62
C ASP A 192 12.03 3.13 9.76
N ARG A 193 12.18 3.32 8.45
CA ARG A 193 12.31 2.21 7.47
C ARG A 193 13.60 1.40 7.67
N ASN A 194 14.59 1.95 8.37
CA ASN A 194 15.85 1.26 8.68
C ASN A 194 15.80 0.51 10.02
N ASP A 195 14.75 0.71 10.83
CA ASP A 195 14.60 -0.03 12.09
C ASP A 195 14.08 -1.45 11.85
N LYS A 196 14.99 -2.40 11.74
CA LYS A 196 14.68 -3.83 11.62
C LYS A 196 14.18 -4.48 12.91
N THR A 197 14.11 -3.75 14.03
CA THR A 197 13.41 -4.23 15.24
C THR A 197 11.90 -4.03 15.15
N TYR A 198 11.44 -3.22 14.18
CA TYR A 198 10.04 -2.88 13.98
C TYR A 198 9.36 -2.33 15.24
N ALA A 199 10.09 -1.51 16.02
CA ALA A 199 9.64 -1.06 17.33
C ALA A 199 8.28 -0.34 17.30
N ASN A 200 8.11 0.64 16.37
CA ASN A 200 6.86 1.37 16.20
C ASN A 200 5.73 0.44 15.72
N GLN A 201 6.00 -0.41 14.73
CA GLN A 201 5.03 -1.35 14.17
C GLN A 201 4.54 -2.36 15.23
N ARG A 202 5.45 -2.87 16.06
CA ARG A 202 5.08 -3.77 17.18
C ARG A 202 4.27 -3.05 18.25
N LYS A 203 4.60 -1.78 18.57
CA LYS A 203 3.84 -0.97 19.53
C LYS A 203 2.43 -0.71 19.01
N ALA A 204 2.30 -0.25 17.76
CA ALA A 204 1.03 -0.01 17.10
C ALA A 204 0.16 -1.28 17.00
N GLY A 205 0.77 -2.38 16.54
CA GLY A 205 0.08 -3.66 16.43
C GLY A 205 -0.49 -4.15 17.76
N LYS A 206 0.29 -4.09 18.84
CA LYS A 206 -0.20 -4.47 20.19
C LYS A 206 -1.37 -3.62 20.68
N ILE A 207 -1.38 -2.31 20.38
CA ILE A 207 -2.50 -1.42 20.70
C ILE A 207 -3.74 -1.91 19.96
N LEU A 208 -3.63 -2.12 18.65
CA LEU A 208 -4.75 -2.54 17.79
C LEU A 208 -5.27 -3.94 18.14
N GLU A 209 -4.37 -4.91 18.37
CA GLU A 209 -4.72 -6.26 18.79
C GLU A 209 -5.50 -6.28 20.11
N SER A 210 -5.19 -5.37 21.04
CA SER A 210 -5.90 -5.28 22.30
C SER A 210 -7.36 -4.80 22.17
N ILE A 211 -7.69 -4.09 21.07
CA ILE A 211 -9.02 -3.52 20.82
C ILE A 211 -9.84 -4.40 19.87
N PHE A 212 -9.18 -5.14 18.97
CA PHE A 212 -9.83 -5.91 17.91
C PHE A 212 -10.92 -6.88 18.40
N PRO A 213 -10.76 -7.62 19.52
CA PRO A 213 -11.81 -8.49 20.02
C PRO A 213 -13.10 -7.78 20.42
N ASP A 214 -13.00 -6.53 20.90
CA ASP A 214 -14.14 -5.72 21.33
C ASP A 214 -14.84 -5.02 20.16
N GLN A 215 -14.13 -4.77 19.07
CA GLN A 215 -14.62 -4.05 17.88
C GLN A 215 -14.22 -4.78 16.58
N PRO A 216 -14.69 -6.02 16.38
CA PRO A 216 -14.23 -6.86 15.27
C PRO A 216 -14.70 -6.39 13.88
N SER A 217 -15.70 -5.50 13.83
CA SER A 217 -16.22 -4.88 12.58
C SER A 217 -15.66 -3.49 12.32
N HIS A 218 -14.71 -3.01 13.15
CA HIS A 218 -14.14 -1.69 12.95
C HIS A 218 -13.08 -1.70 11.84
N PRO A 219 -13.25 -0.92 10.72
CA PRO A 219 -12.38 -1.02 9.55
C PRO A 219 -10.94 -0.62 9.86
N GLY A 220 -10.72 0.46 10.61
CA GLY A 220 -9.39 0.99 10.93
C GLY A 220 -8.52 0.00 11.71
N ILE A 221 -9.11 -0.84 12.56
CA ILE A 221 -8.32 -1.79 13.38
C ILE A 221 -7.69 -2.86 12.48
N ALA A 222 -8.49 -3.57 11.69
CA ALA A 222 -7.99 -4.62 10.79
C ALA A 222 -7.03 -4.03 9.75
N HIS A 223 -7.38 -2.90 9.15
CA HIS A 223 -6.57 -2.18 8.16
C HIS A 223 -5.18 -1.82 8.70
N TYR A 224 -5.14 -1.17 9.86
CA TYR A 224 -3.85 -0.70 10.39
C TYR A 224 -3.01 -1.83 10.99
N ILE A 225 -3.59 -2.95 11.43
CA ILE A 225 -2.83 -4.18 11.74
C ILE A 225 -2.10 -4.66 10.48
N ILE A 226 -2.77 -4.71 9.32
CA ILE A 226 -2.16 -5.10 8.05
C ILE A 226 -0.98 -4.17 7.72
N HIS A 227 -1.19 -2.85 7.75
CA HIS A 227 -0.11 -1.90 7.46
C HIS A 227 1.08 -1.98 8.42
N ASN A 228 0.84 -2.21 9.71
CA ASN A 228 1.92 -2.34 10.69
C ASN A 228 2.70 -3.64 10.53
N TYR A 229 2.06 -4.71 10.10
CA TYR A 229 2.66 -6.03 10.00
C TYR A 229 3.03 -6.46 8.58
N ASP A 230 2.94 -5.57 7.59
CA ASP A 230 3.40 -5.82 6.21
C ASP A 230 4.95 -5.84 6.13
N ASN A 231 5.54 -6.82 6.79
CA ASN A 231 6.96 -7.14 6.69
C ASN A 231 7.18 -8.65 6.93
N PRO A 232 8.31 -9.23 6.51
CA PRO A 232 8.51 -10.68 6.59
C PRO A 232 8.39 -11.24 8.00
N GLU A 233 8.86 -10.51 9.01
CA GLU A 233 8.89 -10.99 10.40
C GLU A 233 7.51 -11.00 11.07
N LEU A 234 6.65 -9.99 10.79
CA LEU A 234 5.39 -9.78 11.50
C LEU A 234 4.14 -10.22 10.73
N ALA A 235 4.24 -10.46 9.43
CA ALA A 235 3.08 -10.74 8.56
C ALA A 235 2.18 -11.86 9.08
N HIS A 236 2.75 -12.89 9.69
CA HIS A 236 2.00 -14.01 10.26
C HIS A 236 1.01 -13.60 11.36
N LEU A 237 1.28 -12.48 12.07
CA LEU A 237 0.40 -11.92 13.10
C LEU A 237 -0.84 -11.25 12.51
N ALA A 238 -0.74 -10.75 11.26
CA ALA A 238 -1.84 -10.09 10.59
C ALA A 238 -2.77 -11.03 9.80
N LEU A 239 -2.50 -12.33 9.73
CA LEU A 239 -3.26 -13.24 8.86
C LEU A 239 -4.76 -13.28 9.20
N SER A 240 -5.13 -13.34 10.48
CA SER A 240 -6.53 -13.35 10.90
C SER A 240 -7.25 -12.03 10.61
N PRO A 241 -6.72 -10.84 10.98
CA PRO A 241 -7.29 -9.57 10.56
C PRO A 241 -7.37 -9.39 9.03
N ALA A 242 -6.36 -9.83 8.29
CA ALA A 242 -6.35 -9.74 6.82
C ALA A 242 -7.51 -10.52 6.19
N ARG A 243 -7.76 -11.75 6.63
CA ARG A 243 -8.89 -12.56 6.14
C ARG A 243 -10.26 -11.96 6.45
N LYS A 244 -10.36 -11.12 7.48
CA LYS A 244 -11.61 -10.48 7.89
C LYS A 244 -11.83 -9.12 7.24
N TYR A 245 -10.78 -8.39 6.86
CA TYR A 245 -10.92 -7.00 6.47
C TYR A 245 -11.80 -6.81 5.22
N ALA A 246 -11.69 -7.67 4.22
CA ALA A 246 -12.55 -7.64 3.05
C ALA A 246 -14.05 -7.86 3.38
N GLU A 247 -14.35 -8.58 4.48
CA GLU A 247 -15.72 -8.78 4.96
C GLU A 247 -16.23 -7.58 5.77
N ILE A 248 -15.31 -6.84 6.43
CA ILE A 248 -15.64 -5.66 7.24
C ILE A 248 -16.03 -4.47 6.34
N ALA A 249 -15.29 -4.23 5.26
CA ALA A 249 -15.51 -3.11 4.37
C ALA A 249 -15.58 -3.55 2.88
N PRO A 250 -16.57 -4.38 2.50
CA PRO A 250 -16.65 -4.99 1.17
C PRO A 250 -16.94 -3.99 0.05
N SER A 251 -17.35 -2.76 0.38
CA SER A 251 -17.60 -1.69 -0.57
C SER A 251 -16.34 -0.85 -0.89
N SER A 252 -15.22 -1.07 -0.21
CA SER A 252 -13.96 -0.36 -0.44
C SER A 252 -13.02 -1.15 -1.33
N ALA A 253 -12.60 -0.58 -2.46
CA ALA A 253 -11.59 -1.16 -3.33
C ALA A 253 -10.27 -1.37 -2.58
N HIS A 254 -9.88 -0.42 -1.72
CA HIS A 254 -8.68 -0.52 -0.91
C HIS A 254 -8.78 -1.61 0.16
N ALA A 255 -9.92 -1.72 0.86
CA ALA A 255 -10.11 -2.77 1.86
C ALA A 255 -10.10 -4.18 1.25
N LEU A 256 -10.61 -4.34 0.03
CA LEU A 256 -10.53 -5.59 -0.72
C LEU A 256 -9.10 -5.93 -1.15
N HIS A 257 -8.25 -4.92 -1.42
CA HIS A 257 -6.85 -5.08 -1.81
C HIS A 257 -5.94 -5.42 -0.62
N MET A 258 -6.10 -4.73 0.51
CA MET A 258 -5.16 -4.75 1.63
C MET A 258 -4.80 -6.14 2.18
N PRO A 259 -5.72 -7.12 2.25
CA PRO A 259 -5.37 -8.48 2.64
C PRO A 259 -4.25 -9.09 1.80
N SER A 260 -4.15 -8.73 0.52
CA SER A 260 -3.14 -9.26 -0.39
C SER A 260 -1.70 -8.87 -0.03
N HIS A 261 -1.49 -7.80 0.73
CA HIS A 261 -0.18 -7.47 1.30
C HIS A 261 0.33 -8.60 2.18
N ILE A 262 -0.51 -9.07 3.10
CA ILE A 262 -0.18 -10.16 4.03
C ILE A 262 -0.11 -11.51 3.29
N PHE A 263 -1.05 -11.77 2.39
CA PHE A 263 -1.06 -13.01 1.61
C PHE A 263 0.20 -13.13 0.76
N THR A 264 0.65 -12.04 0.15
CA THR A 264 1.90 -11.99 -0.61
C THR A 264 3.13 -12.25 0.27
N ARG A 265 3.19 -11.65 1.48
CA ARG A 265 4.27 -11.93 2.45
C ARG A 265 4.33 -13.38 2.89
N LEU A 266 3.18 -14.04 2.96
CA LEU A 266 3.06 -15.42 3.41
C LEU A 266 3.04 -16.44 2.25
N GLY A 267 3.11 -16.00 1.00
CA GLY A 267 3.07 -16.87 -0.18
C GLY A 267 1.72 -17.57 -0.38
N LEU A 268 0.62 -16.92 0.03
CA LEU A 268 -0.77 -17.39 -0.10
C LEU A 268 -1.37 -16.84 -1.40
N TRP A 269 -0.98 -17.43 -2.53
CA TRP A 269 -1.21 -16.84 -3.85
C TRP A 269 -2.68 -16.84 -4.27
N ASP A 270 -3.45 -17.88 -3.97
CA ASP A 270 -4.88 -17.93 -4.30
C ASP A 270 -5.68 -16.87 -3.56
N GLU A 271 -5.35 -16.63 -2.29
CA GLU A 271 -5.98 -15.59 -1.48
C GLU A 271 -5.57 -14.19 -1.98
N SER A 272 -4.29 -14.00 -2.38
CA SER A 272 -3.82 -12.76 -2.99
C SER A 272 -4.52 -12.46 -4.33
N ILE A 273 -4.69 -13.47 -5.19
CA ILE A 273 -5.42 -13.34 -6.45
C ILE A 273 -6.88 -12.96 -6.19
N SER A 274 -7.57 -13.71 -5.31
CA SER A 274 -8.97 -13.44 -4.98
C SER A 274 -9.18 -12.01 -4.48
N SER A 275 -8.35 -11.57 -3.54
CA SER A 275 -8.36 -10.23 -2.97
C SER A 275 -8.28 -9.15 -4.06
N ASN A 276 -7.33 -9.27 -4.98
CA ASN A 276 -7.10 -8.26 -6.02
C ASN A 276 -8.09 -8.32 -7.18
N VAL A 277 -8.69 -9.48 -7.47
CA VAL A 277 -9.80 -9.58 -8.44
C VAL A 277 -11.01 -8.77 -7.95
N TYR A 278 -11.39 -8.92 -6.67
CA TYR A 278 -12.48 -8.14 -6.10
C TYR A 278 -12.14 -6.65 -6.00
N SER A 279 -10.91 -6.31 -5.60
CA SER A 279 -10.46 -4.93 -5.55
C SER A 279 -10.50 -4.24 -6.92
N ALA A 280 -9.99 -4.90 -7.97
CA ALA A 280 -10.04 -4.35 -9.33
C ALA A 280 -11.49 -4.13 -9.80
N ALA A 281 -12.40 -5.08 -9.52
CA ALA A 281 -13.81 -4.94 -9.85
C ALA A 281 -14.48 -3.76 -9.11
N ALA A 282 -14.17 -3.58 -7.82
CA ALA A 282 -14.67 -2.43 -7.04
C ALA A 282 -14.11 -1.11 -7.56
N ALA A 283 -12.82 -1.08 -7.95
CA ALA A 283 -12.20 0.10 -8.54
C ALA A 283 -12.85 0.48 -9.90
N GLN A 284 -13.14 -0.49 -10.74
CA GLN A 284 -13.87 -0.27 -12.01
C GLN A 284 -15.28 0.26 -11.77
N CYS A 285 -15.97 -0.28 -10.77
CA CYS A 285 -17.29 0.18 -10.39
C CYS A 285 -17.26 1.64 -9.93
N TYR A 286 -16.33 2.01 -9.05
CA TYR A 286 -16.14 3.39 -8.60
C TYR A 286 -15.88 4.34 -9.78
N ALA A 287 -14.95 3.98 -10.68
CA ALA A 287 -14.65 4.79 -11.85
C ALA A 287 -15.88 5.02 -12.74
N MET A 288 -16.75 4.00 -12.90
CA MET A 288 -18.01 4.15 -13.63
C MET A 288 -19.02 5.05 -12.92
N GLU A 289 -19.14 4.93 -11.59
CA GLU A 289 -20.10 5.71 -10.79
C GLU A 289 -19.76 7.20 -10.77
N VAL A 290 -18.48 7.55 -10.73
CA VAL A 290 -18.02 8.95 -10.79
C VAL A 290 -17.81 9.46 -12.22
N GLU A 291 -18.20 8.70 -13.24
CA GLU A 291 -17.99 9.03 -14.67
C GLU A 291 -16.52 9.40 -14.95
N MET A 292 -15.58 8.65 -14.35
CA MET A 292 -14.15 8.94 -14.43
C MET A 292 -13.65 8.81 -15.87
N ASP A 293 -12.92 9.82 -16.33
CA ASP A 293 -12.22 9.73 -17.60
C ASP A 293 -10.94 8.89 -17.43
N GLY A 294 -11.01 7.61 -17.84
CA GLY A 294 -9.90 6.67 -17.74
C GLY A 294 -10.03 5.65 -16.60
N VAL A 295 -8.91 5.00 -16.28
CA VAL A 295 -8.81 3.94 -15.28
C VAL A 295 -8.40 4.52 -13.93
N TRP A 296 -9.07 4.12 -12.87
CA TRP A 296 -8.69 4.55 -11.52
C TRP A 296 -7.41 3.86 -11.04
N ALA A 297 -6.56 4.64 -10.37
CA ALA A 297 -5.28 4.22 -9.80
C ALA A 297 -5.33 2.90 -9.02
N ASN A 298 -6.38 2.69 -8.24
CA ASN A 298 -6.52 1.50 -7.39
C ASN A 298 -6.67 0.21 -8.22
N GLU A 299 -7.28 0.27 -9.41
CA GLU A 299 -7.34 -0.88 -10.32
C GLU A 299 -5.94 -1.30 -10.80
N ILE A 300 -5.12 -0.33 -11.20
CA ILE A 300 -3.76 -0.59 -11.69
C ILE A 300 -2.87 -1.10 -10.55
N HIS A 301 -3.09 -0.60 -9.34
CA HIS A 301 -2.38 -1.08 -8.15
C HIS A 301 -2.73 -2.54 -7.82
N ALA A 302 -4.01 -2.89 -7.85
CA ALA A 302 -4.47 -4.28 -7.69
C ALA A 302 -3.90 -5.19 -8.78
N MET A 303 -3.81 -4.71 -10.02
CA MET A 303 -3.24 -5.44 -11.16
C MET A 303 -1.77 -5.83 -10.96
N ASP A 304 -0.95 -5.00 -10.31
CA ASP A 304 0.45 -5.32 -10.01
C ASP A 304 0.56 -6.55 -9.09
N TYR A 305 -0.28 -6.61 -8.06
CA TYR A 305 -0.35 -7.77 -7.16
C TYR A 305 -0.93 -9.01 -7.86
N LEU A 306 -1.93 -8.84 -8.73
CA LEU A 306 -2.49 -9.94 -9.54
C LEU A 306 -1.42 -10.58 -10.40
N VAL A 307 -0.67 -9.78 -11.17
CA VAL A 307 0.39 -10.30 -12.03
C VAL A 307 1.47 -10.99 -11.23
N TYR A 308 1.88 -10.38 -10.10
CA TYR A 308 2.86 -11.01 -9.22
C TYR A 308 2.37 -12.39 -8.75
N ALA A 309 1.16 -12.48 -8.22
CA ALA A 309 0.60 -13.72 -7.70
C ALA A 309 0.37 -14.78 -8.80
N TYR A 310 -0.12 -14.39 -9.99
CA TYR A 310 -0.24 -15.30 -11.13
C TYR A 310 1.10 -15.89 -11.54
N LEU A 311 2.17 -15.10 -11.59
CA LEU A 311 3.51 -15.60 -11.91
C LEU A 311 4.01 -16.59 -10.86
N GLN A 312 3.73 -16.36 -9.57
CA GLN A 312 4.09 -17.30 -8.51
C GLN A 312 3.24 -18.58 -8.53
N LYS A 313 2.03 -18.54 -9.05
CA LYS A 313 1.21 -19.74 -9.34
C LYS A 313 1.65 -20.46 -10.64
N GLY A 314 2.60 -19.91 -11.41
CA GLY A 314 2.94 -20.40 -12.74
C GLY A 314 1.84 -20.16 -13.79
N ASP A 315 0.92 -19.26 -13.54
CA ASP A 315 -0.21 -18.89 -14.43
C ASP A 315 0.17 -17.76 -15.39
N ASN A 316 1.00 -18.07 -16.36
CA ASN A 316 1.43 -17.12 -17.39
C ASN A 316 0.26 -16.61 -18.25
N ALA A 317 -0.79 -17.41 -18.42
CA ALA A 317 -1.92 -17.03 -19.26
C ALA A 317 -2.68 -15.84 -18.67
N ASN A 318 -3.00 -15.90 -17.37
CA ASN A 318 -3.67 -14.79 -16.69
C ASN A 318 -2.72 -13.60 -16.47
N ALA A 319 -1.44 -13.81 -16.14
CA ALA A 319 -0.45 -12.73 -16.09
C ALA A 319 -0.35 -11.97 -17.43
N THR A 320 -0.35 -12.70 -18.56
CA THR A 320 -0.31 -12.10 -19.90
C THR A 320 -1.57 -11.30 -20.21
N LYS A 321 -2.75 -11.80 -19.86
CA LYS A 321 -4.02 -11.04 -20.03
C LYS A 321 -3.99 -9.71 -19.28
N GLN A 322 -3.45 -9.69 -18.05
CA GLN A 322 -3.30 -8.45 -17.30
C GLN A 322 -2.32 -7.48 -17.97
N LYS A 323 -1.20 -7.99 -18.51
CA LYS A 323 -0.26 -7.18 -19.30
C LYS A 323 -0.92 -6.57 -20.55
N GLU A 324 -1.68 -7.37 -21.30
CA GLU A 324 -2.39 -6.91 -22.50
C GLU A 324 -3.43 -5.84 -22.16
N TYR A 325 -4.16 -6.02 -21.07
CA TYR A 325 -5.09 -5.01 -20.59
C TYR A 325 -4.36 -3.74 -20.16
N LEU A 326 -3.28 -3.85 -19.37
CA LEU A 326 -2.45 -2.70 -18.99
C LEU A 326 -1.96 -1.92 -20.23
N GLN A 327 -1.55 -2.62 -21.28
CA GLN A 327 -1.08 -2.01 -22.53
C GLN A 327 -2.17 -1.26 -23.30
N SER A 328 -3.45 -1.56 -23.06
CA SER A 328 -4.58 -0.86 -23.65
C SER A 328 -5.00 0.40 -22.88
N ILE A 329 -4.44 0.64 -21.69
CA ILE A 329 -4.77 1.79 -20.85
C ILE A 329 -3.95 3.00 -21.28
N TYR A 330 -4.60 4.09 -21.68
CA TYR A 330 -3.97 5.35 -22.08
C TYR A 330 -4.29 6.49 -21.11
N ASN A 331 -5.46 6.48 -20.48
CA ASN A 331 -5.89 7.51 -19.56
C ASN A 331 -6.02 6.95 -18.13
N ILE A 332 -5.40 7.63 -17.16
CA ILE A 332 -5.27 7.17 -15.78
C ILE A 332 -5.63 8.30 -14.84
N ASN A 333 -6.41 8.02 -13.82
CA ASN A 333 -6.82 9.00 -12.84
C ASN A 333 -6.48 8.54 -11.39
N PRO A 334 -5.80 9.37 -10.60
CA PRO A 334 -5.15 10.63 -10.97
C PRO A 334 -3.87 10.43 -11.81
N HIS A 335 -3.51 11.44 -12.60
CA HIS A 335 -2.31 11.41 -13.43
C HIS A 335 -1.03 11.53 -12.58
N ASN A 336 0.07 10.93 -13.09
CA ASN A 336 1.42 11.13 -12.56
C ASN A 336 1.59 10.78 -11.07
N VAL A 337 1.00 9.67 -10.63
CA VAL A 337 1.20 9.13 -9.28
C VAL A 337 2.24 8.00 -9.31
N PRO A 338 3.23 8.01 -8.39
CA PRO A 338 4.28 6.97 -8.35
C PRO A 338 3.74 5.53 -8.25
N ALA A 339 2.68 5.33 -7.48
CA ALA A 339 2.04 4.03 -7.29
C ALA A 339 1.46 3.45 -8.59
N ILE A 340 1.03 4.31 -9.52
CA ILE A 340 0.45 3.90 -10.80
C ILE A 340 1.53 3.67 -11.85
N THR A 341 2.58 4.50 -11.83
CA THR A 341 3.68 4.41 -12.79
C THR A 341 4.50 3.13 -12.59
N TYR A 342 4.61 2.64 -11.35
CA TYR A 342 5.35 1.43 -11.02
C TYR A 342 4.84 0.18 -11.78
N PRO A 343 3.54 -0.16 -11.77
CA PRO A 343 3.00 -1.31 -12.51
C PRO A 343 3.30 -1.30 -14.01
N PHE A 344 3.31 -0.12 -14.66
CA PHE A 344 3.64 -0.01 -16.08
C PHE A 344 5.07 -0.42 -16.41
N ALA A 345 6.00 -0.26 -15.47
CA ALA A 345 7.36 -0.74 -15.60
C ALA A 345 7.51 -2.19 -15.08
N ALA A 346 6.93 -2.49 -13.92
CA ALA A 346 7.14 -3.75 -13.22
C ALA A 346 6.45 -4.94 -13.89
N ILE A 347 5.21 -4.80 -14.34
CA ILE A 347 4.42 -5.90 -14.93
C ILE A 347 5.13 -6.51 -16.15
N PRO A 348 5.48 -5.75 -17.21
CA PRO A 348 6.16 -6.33 -18.36
C PRO A 348 7.55 -6.87 -17.99
N SER A 349 8.26 -6.22 -17.08
CA SER A 349 9.58 -6.66 -16.62
C SER A 349 9.51 -7.98 -15.86
N ARG A 350 8.57 -8.12 -14.91
CA ARG A 350 8.36 -9.37 -14.17
C ARG A 350 8.01 -10.53 -15.09
N ILE A 351 7.06 -10.34 -16.02
CA ILE A 351 6.66 -11.42 -16.95
C ILE A 351 7.84 -11.91 -17.75
N ALA A 352 8.70 -11.02 -18.25
CA ALA A 352 9.87 -11.41 -19.02
C ALA A 352 10.94 -12.09 -18.15
N LEU A 353 11.26 -11.52 -16.98
CA LEU A 353 12.34 -11.99 -16.12
C LEU A 353 11.99 -13.29 -15.37
N GLU A 354 10.80 -13.39 -14.79
CA GLU A 354 10.31 -14.59 -14.08
C GLU A 354 10.27 -15.82 -15.01
N ASN A 355 9.97 -15.60 -16.29
CA ASN A 355 9.97 -16.64 -17.31
C ASN A 355 11.32 -16.81 -18.01
N LYS A 356 12.37 -16.11 -17.58
CA LYS A 356 13.70 -16.15 -18.19
C LYS A 356 13.69 -15.90 -19.72
N ARG A 357 12.74 -15.08 -20.20
CA ARG A 357 12.58 -14.68 -21.61
C ARG A 357 13.53 -13.51 -21.93
N TRP A 358 14.83 -13.80 -21.94
CA TRP A 358 15.89 -12.79 -21.99
C TRP A 358 15.85 -11.86 -23.20
N ARG A 359 15.46 -12.39 -24.38
CA ARG A 359 15.28 -11.56 -25.57
C ARG A 359 14.11 -10.62 -25.42
N GLU A 360 12.95 -11.09 -24.91
CA GLU A 360 11.80 -10.23 -24.59
C GLU A 360 12.20 -9.16 -23.58
N ALA A 361 12.95 -9.52 -22.54
CA ALA A 361 13.44 -8.56 -21.55
C ALA A 361 14.30 -7.46 -22.18
N SER A 362 15.23 -7.82 -23.10
CA SER A 362 16.09 -6.83 -23.77
C SER A 362 15.33 -5.87 -24.70
N GLU A 363 14.15 -6.24 -25.17
CA GLU A 363 13.34 -5.49 -26.13
C GLU A 363 12.16 -4.75 -25.49
N LEU A 364 12.05 -4.74 -24.15
CA LEU A 364 10.98 -4.05 -23.42
C LEU A 364 10.92 -2.56 -23.79
N LYS A 365 9.71 -2.03 -23.93
CA LYS A 365 9.46 -0.63 -24.28
C LYS A 365 8.69 0.07 -23.18
N PHE A 366 8.93 1.36 -23.03
CA PHE A 366 8.08 2.20 -22.21
C PHE A 366 6.66 2.21 -22.74
N HIS A 367 5.69 2.15 -21.85
CA HIS A 367 4.29 2.25 -22.23
C HIS A 367 4.02 3.60 -22.89
N ASN A 368 3.25 3.59 -23.98
CA ASN A 368 2.86 4.79 -24.70
C ASN A 368 1.60 5.40 -24.05
N SER A 369 1.71 5.72 -22.76
CA SER A 369 0.69 6.43 -22.00
C SER A 369 1.10 7.89 -21.81
N GLU A 370 0.23 8.69 -21.26
CA GLU A 370 0.54 10.08 -20.85
C GLU A 370 1.49 10.15 -19.65
N VAL A 371 2.09 9.02 -19.24
CA VAL A 371 3.08 8.97 -18.16
C VAL A 371 4.30 9.76 -18.53
N ASN A 372 4.57 10.81 -17.77
CA ASN A 372 5.84 11.53 -17.87
C ASN A 372 6.93 10.79 -17.08
N TRP A 373 7.60 9.85 -17.74
CA TRP A 373 8.64 9.02 -17.15
C TRP A 373 9.81 9.79 -16.50
N ASP A 374 10.05 11.03 -16.88
CA ASP A 374 11.13 11.83 -16.30
C ASP A 374 10.80 12.33 -14.88
N LEU A 375 9.54 12.29 -14.49
CA LEU A 375 9.13 12.51 -13.09
C LEU A 375 9.46 11.34 -12.17
N PHE A 376 9.65 10.12 -12.73
CA PHE A 376 9.71 8.86 -12.00
C PHE A 376 11.00 8.07 -12.25
N PRO A 377 12.18 8.59 -11.88
CA PRO A 377 13.45 7.93 -12.18
C PRO A 377 13.58 6.51 -11.64
N TRP A 378 13.02 6.21 -10.46
CA TRP A 378 13.03 4.86 -9.90
C TRP A 378 12.17 3.89 -10.72
N GLN A 379 10.93 4.26 -11.08
CA GLN A 379 10.07 3.41 -11.89
C GLN A 379 10.64 3.23 -13.31
N LYS A 380 11.29 4.27 -13.83
CA LYS A 380 12.00 4.23 -15.12
C LYS A 380 13.18 3.25 -15.08
N SER A 381 13.92 3.16 -13.95
CA SER A 381 15.06 2.26 -13.80
C SER A 381 14.67 0.79 -13.95
N ILE A 382 13.48 0.38 -13.55
CA ILE A 382 13.00 -1.01 -13.64
C ILE A 382 13.11 -1.58 -15.06
N LEU A 383 12.69 -0.79 -16.08
CA LEU A 383 12.79 -1.24 -17.48
C LEU A 383 14.24 -1.32 -17.94
N HIS A 384 15.09 -0.36 -17.55
CA HIS A 384 16.51 -0.38 -17.87
C HIS A 384 17.22 -1.55 -17.18
N PHE A 385 16.84 -1.87 -15.94
CA PHE A 385 17.32 -3.04 -15.24
C PHE A 385 16.95 -4.33 -15.97
N ALA A 386 15.67 -4.51 -16.31
CA ALA A 386 15.21 -5.69 -17.03
C ALA A 386 15.93 -5.87 -18.39
N ARG A 387 16.10 -4.77 -19.14
CA ARG A 387 16.84 -4.79 -20.41
C ARG A 387 18.31 -5.14 -20.20
N SER A 388 18.97 -4.59 -19.18
CA SER A 388 20.37 -4.86 -18.90
C SER A 388 20.61 -6.33 -18.60
N LEU A 389 19.70 -6.97 -17.83
CA LEU A 389 19.72 -8.42 -17.60
C LEU A 389 19.48 -9.18 -18.91
N GLY A 390 18.46 -8.78 -19.69
CA GLY A 390 18.17 -9.38 -20.99
C GLY A 390 19.38 -9.38 -21.92
N PHE A 391 20.00 -8.21 -22.13
CA PHE A 391 21.18 -8.06 -22.95
C PHE A 391 22.39 -8.85 -22.43
N SER A 392 22.63 -8.83 -21.12
CA SER A 392 23.71 -9.63 -20.51
C SER A 392 23.52 -11.12 -20.77
N ARG A 393 22.28 -11.62 -20.68
CA ARG A 393 21.92 -13.02 -20.87
C ARG A 393 22.00 -13.48 -22.34
N ILE A 394 21.76 -12.59 -23.30
CA ILE A 394 21.96 -12.87 -24.73
C ILE A 394 23.38 -12.50 -25.21
N LYS A 395 24.28 -12.11 -24.29
CA LYS A 395 25.68 -11.74 -24.51
C LYS A 395 25.89 -10.49 -25.39
N ASP A 396 24.93 -9.58 -25.42
CA ASP A 396 25.10 -8.25 -26.01
C ASP A 396 25.67 -7.30 -24.95
N VAL A 397 26.99 -7.35 -24.81
CA VAL A 397 27.76 -6.63 -23.79
C VAL A 397 27.63 -5.11 -23.90
N GLU A 398 27.62 -4.58 -25.12
CA GLU A 398 27.58 -3.13 -25.36
C GLU A 398 26.20 -2.57 -25.01
N SER A 399 25.12 -3.23 -25.40
CA SER A 399 23.77 -2.82 -25.07
C SER A 399 23.53 -2.94 -23.55
N ALA A 400 23.99 -4.04 -22.92
CA ALA A 400 23.89 -4.20 -21.47
C ALA A 400 24.59 -3.06 -20.71
N LYS A 401 25.79 -2.68 -21.15
CA LYS A 401 26.53 -1.56 -20.57
C LYS A 401 25.78 -0.24 -20.71
N SER A 402 25.22 0.05 -21.89
CA SER A 402 24.44 1.28 -22.13
C SER A 402 23.23 1.39 -21.20
N GLU A 403 22.54 0.27 -20.92
CA GLU A 403 21.42 0.26 -19.96
C GLU A 403 21.91 0.51 -18.53
N ILE A 404 23.07 -0.04 -18.13
CA ILE A 404 23.69 0.21 -16.83
C ILE A 404 24.10 1.68 -16.67
N ASP A 405 24.72 2.27 -17.70
CA ASP A 405 25.09 3.71 -17.70
C ASP A 405 23.83 4.58 -17.49
N THR A 406 22.69 4.16 -18.03
CA THR A 406 21.41 4.84 -17.82
C THR A 406 20.90 4.67 -16.38
N LEU A 407 21.03 3.49 -15.78
CA LEU A 407 20.70 3.26 -14.36
C LEU A 407 21.54 4.16 -13.45
N GLU A 408 22.84 4.30 -13.71
CA GLU A 408 23.72 5.18 -12.95
C GLU A 408 23.27 6.65 -13.06
N PHE A 409 22.90 7.10 -14.24
CA PHE A 409 22.34 8.44 -14.44
C PHE A 409 21.04 8.66 -13.65
N LEU A 410 20.09 7.72 -13.70
CA LEU A 410 18.82 7.82 -12.96
C LEU A 410 19.05 7.85 -11.45
N ARG A 411 20.01 7.07 -10.95
CA ARG A 411 20.41 7.10 -9.54
C ARG A 411 20.94 8.48 -9.14
N GLU A 412 21.80 9.10 -9.94
CA GLU A 412 22.31 10.45 -9.68
C GLU A 412 21.19 11.51 -9.64
N GLU A 413 20.17 11.39 -10.51
CA GLU A 413 18.98 12.25 -10.47
C GLU A 413 18.20 12.08 -9.15
N LEU A 414 18.06 10.87 -8.63
CA LEU A 414 17.42 10.61 -7.34
C LEU A 414 18.22 11.22 -6.18
N LEU A 415 19.54 11.10 -6.19
CA LEU A 415 20.40 11.69 -5.15
C LEU A 415 20.32 13.23 -5.16
N LYS A 416 20.28 13.87 -6.34
CA LYS A 416 20.06 15.32 -6.45
C LYS A 416 18.72 15.76 -5.85
N LYS A 417 17.69 14.91 -5.97
CA LYS A 417 16.38 15.12 -5.37
C LYS A 417 16.32 14.72 -3.87
N LYS A 418 17.44 14.29 -3.26
CA LYS A 418 17.52 13.77 -1.89
C LYS A 418 16.58 12.58 -1.63
N SER A 419 16.37 11.76 -2.64
CA SER A 419 15.52 10.57 -2.61
C SER A 419 16.37 9.32 -2.33
N ASP A 420 17.03 9.26 -1.18
CA ASP A 420 18.05 8.27 -0.84
C ASP A 420 17.52 6.83 -0.87
N TYR A 421 16.29 6.60 -0.42
CA TYR A 421 15.65 5.29 -0.47
C TYR A 421 15.57 4.76 -1.91
N TYR A 422 15.05 5.57 -2.84
CA TYR A 422 14.93 5.18 -4.25
C TYR A 422 16.29 5.05 -4.94
N ALA A 423 17.24 5.93 -4.58
CA ALA A 423 18.61 5.82 -5.07
C ALA A 423 19.30 4.52 -4.62
N ASN A 424 18.97 4.02 -3.42
CA ASN A 424 19.44 2.73 -2.93
C ASN A 424 18.79 1.56 -3.67
N GLN A 425 17.49 1.62 -3.99
CA GLN A 425 16.82 0.61 -4.82
C GLN A 425 17.50 0.50 -6.20
N VAL A 426 17.76 1.62 -6.86
CA VAL A 426 18.47 1.65 -8.16
C VAL A 426 19.91 1.15 -8.03
N MET A 427 20.59 1.36 -6.89
CA MET A 427 21.94 0.81 -6.69
C MET A 427 21.93 -0.72 -6.60
N ILE A 428 20.92 -1.33 -6.00
CA ILE A 428 20.73 -2.79 -5.99
C ILE A 428 20.57 -3.31 -7.42
N GLU A 429 19.76 -2.64 -8.23
CA GLU A 429 19.58 -2.95 -9.66
C GLU A 429 20.90 -2.83 -10.44
N ILE A 430 21.65 -1.73 -10.23
CA ILE A 430 22.97 -1.50 -10.87
C ILE A 430 23.93 -2.64 -10.54
N LYS A 431 24.09 -2.99 -9.26
CA LYS A 431 25.00 -4.06 -8.84
C LYS A 431 24.61 -5.41 -9.43
N SER A 432 23.31 -5.74 -9.43
CA SER A 432 22.79 -6.96 -10.03
C SER A 432 23.04 -6.99 -11.54
N ALA A 433 22.79 -5.89 -12.25
CA ALA A 433 23.04 -5.78 -13.69
C ALA A 433 24.54 -5.88 -14.01
N GLN A 434 25.41 -5.18 -13.26
CA GLN A 434 26.86 -5.29 -13.40
C GLN A 434 27.36 -6.70 -13.14
N ALA A 435 26.81 -7.41 -12.15
CA ALA A 435 27.17 -8.80 -11.85
C ALA A 435 26.91 -9.72 -13.06
N TRP A 436 25.72 -9.65 -13.63
CA TRP A 436 25.36 -10.47 -14.81
C TRP A 436 26.15 -10.06 -16.06
N LEU A 437 26.48 -8.78 -16.21
CA LEU A 437 27.39 -8.30 -17.27
C LEU A 437 28.80 -8.87 -17.07
N GLN A 438 29.35 -8.92 -15.83
CA GLN A 438 30.66 -9.52 -15.58
C GLN A 438 30.65 -11.03 -15.87
N LEU A 439 29.59 -11.74 -15.50
CA LEU A 439 29.45 -13.15 -15.82
C LEU A 439 29.44 -13.39 -17.34
N SER A 440 28.71 -12.57 -18.10
CA SER A 440 28.66 -12.69 -19.57
C SER A 440 30.03 -12.46 -20.24
N LYS A 441 30.95 -11.75 -19.57
CA LYS A 441 32.34 -11.55 -19.98
C LYS A 441 33.29 -12.65 -19.50
N GLY A 442 32.82 -13.62 -18.71
CA GLY A 442 33.63 -14.68 -18.11
C GLY A 442 34.37 -14.26 -16.83
N ASN A 443 34.03 -13.11 -16.24
CA ASN A 443 34.64 -12.60 -15.00
C ASN A 443 33.90 -13.14 -13.76
N GLU A 444 33.90 -14.45 -13.54
CA GLU A 444 33.09 -15.15 -12.53
C GLU A 444 33.26 -14.60 -11.10
N THR A 445 34.51 -14.37 -10.66
CA THR A 445 34.80 -13.87 -9.31
C THR A 445 34.19 -12.47 -9.09
N ALA A 446 34.33 -11.57 -10.06
CA ALA A 446 33.76 -10.22 -9.97
C ALA A 446 32.22 -10.26 -9.99
N ALA A 447 31.65 -11.17 -10.78
CA ALA A 447 30.20 -11.38 -10.87
C ALA A 447 29.62 -11.80 -9.51
N ILE A 448 30.20 -12.83 -8.86
CA ILE A 448 29.75 -13.32 -7.55
C ILE A 448 29.87 -12.21 -6.49
N VAL A 449 30.96 -11.46 -6.45
CA VAL A 449 31.15 -10.38 -5.46
C VAL A 449 30.06 -9.32 -5.60
N LEU A 450 29.82 -8.82 -6.81
CA LEU A 450 28.78 -7.81 -7.07
C LEU A 450 27.38 -8.33 -6.75
N MET A 451 27.09 -9.60 -7.08
CA MET A 451 25.76 -10.17 -6.82
C MET A 451 25.50 -10.38 -5.32
N ARG A 452 26.54 -10.74 -4.53
CA ARG A 452 26.45 -10.81 -3.08
C ARG A 452 26.21 -9.44 -2.47
N GLU A 453 26.95 -8.41 -2.92
CA GLU A 453 26.72 -7.04 -2.48
C GLU A 453 25.28 -6.58 -2.76
N ALA A 454 24.74 -6.88 -3.94
CA ALA A 454 23.34 -6.56 -4.27
C ALA A 454 22.35 -7.29 -3.34
N SER A 455 22.56 -8.59 -3.11
CA SER A 455 21.72 -9.41 -2.24
C SER A 455 21.72 -8.93 -0.79
N ASP A 456 22.90 -8.55 -0.27
CA ASP A 456 23.03 -8.06 1.10
C ASP A 456 22.40 -6.66 1.26
N MET A 457 22.55 -5.80 0.24
CA MET A 457 21.87 -4.49 0.22
C MET A 457 20.36 -4.65 0.20
N GLU A 458 19.82 -5.55 -0.64
CA GLU A 458 18.38 -5.81 -0.72
C GLU A 458 17.83 -6.35 0.60
N SER A 459 18.52 -7.31 1.24
CA SER A 459 18.10 -7.88 2.54
C SER A 459 18.07 -6.84 3.67
N ASN A 460 18.90 -5.79 3.57
CA ASN A 460 18.92 -4.69 4.53
C ASN A 460 17.96 -3.54 4.19
N THR A 461 17.22 -3.63 3.07
CA THR A 461 16.31 -2.59 2.60
C THR A 461 14.87 -3.11 2.63
N GLU A 462 13.94 -2.37 3.27
CA GLU A 462 12.53 -2.72 3.17
C GLU A 462 12.00 -2.48 1.77
N LYS A 463 11.15 -3.40 1.26
CA LYS A 463 10.42 -3.15 0.02
C LYS A 463 9.55 -1.90 0.15
N HIS A 464 9.26 -1.25 -0.94
CA HIS A 464 8.29 -0.17 -0.95
C HIS A 464 6.89 -0.70 -0.60
N GLY A 465 6.16 0.00 0.27
CA GLY A 465 4.83 -0.44 0.75
C GLY A 465 3.80 -0.66 -0.36
N VAL A 466 3.94 0.05 -1.48
CA VAL A 466 3.02 -0.04 -2.62
C VAL A 466 3.23 -1.29 -3.48
N THR A 467 4.41 -1.92 -3.46
CA THR A 467 4.73 -3.03 -4.37
C THR A 467 4.55 -4.39 -3.72
N PRO A 468 4.15 -5.44 -4.46
CA PRO A 468 4.10 -6.81 -3.93
C PRO A 468 5.49 -7.33 -3.54
N GLY A 469 6.54 -6.86 -4.23
CA GLY A 469 7.92 -7.24 -4.02
C GLY A 469 8.82 -6.67 -5.11
N GLU A 470 10.08 -6.99 -5.05
CA GLU A 470 11.06 -6.69 -6.09
C GLU A 470 10.62 -7.28 -7.44
N VAL A 471 11.11 -6.74 -8.54
CA VAL A 471 10.82 -7.30 -9.87
C VAL A 471 11.36 -8.72 -9.98
N VAL A 472 12.63 -8.92 -9.57
CA VAL A 472 13.25 -10.22 -9.29
C VAL A 472 14.17 -10.04 -8.10
N PRO A 473 14.08 -10.84 -7.04
CA PRO A 473 14.95 -10.71 -5.88
C PRO A 473 16.43 -10.92 -6.22
N ALA A 474 17.28 -10.04 -5.70
CA ALA A 474 18.72 -10.12 -5.92
C ALA A 474 19.33 -11.44 -5.39
N ARG A 475 18.80 -11.96 -4.27
CA ARG A 475 19.25 -13.24 -3.71
C ARG A 475 18.87 -14.44 -4.59
N GLU A 476 17.73 -14.38 -5.26
CA GLU A 476 17.31 -15.39 -6.24
C GLU A 476 18.20 -15.35 -7.49
N LEU A 477 18.55 -14.15 -7.98
CA LEU A 477 19.52 -13.97 -9.06
C LEU A 477 20.93 -14.48 -8.69
N LEU A 478 21.33 -14.38 -7.40
CA LEU A 478 22.58 -14.96 -6.92
C LEU A 478 22.51 -16.50 -6.93
N GLY A 479 21.41 -17.08 -6.50
CA GLY A 479 21.17 -18.52 -6.58
C GLY A 479 21.26 -19.02 -8.03
N ASP A 480 20.60 -18.36 -8.97
CA ASP A 480 20.68 -18.67 -10.41
C ASP A 480 22.13 -18.60 -10.93
N MET A 481 22.87 -17.55 -10.55
CA MET A 481 24.27 -17.38 -10.94
C MET A 481 25.16 -18.52 -10.41
N LEU A 482 24.99 -18.91 -9.16
CA LEU A 482 25.76 -19.98 -8.52
C LEU A 482 25.45 -21.35 -9.16
N LEU A 483 24.19 -21.62 -9.54
CA LEU A 483 23.84 -22.83 -10.31
C LEU A 483 24.55 -22.86 -11.68
N GLU A 484 24.58 -21.76 -12.41
CA GLU A 484 25.28 -21.66 -13.69
C GLU A 484 26.80 -21.89 -13.56
N LEU A 485 27.36 -21.49 -12.42
CA LEU A 485 28.77 -21.72 -12.09
C LEU A 485 29.04 -23.10 -11.46
N ASN A 486 28.05 -24.00 -11.49
CA ASN A 486 28.14 -25.35 -10.95
C ASN A 486 28.53 -25.38 -9.45
N GLN A 487 27.93 -24.48 -8.66
CA GLN A 487 28.08 -24.34 -7.20
C GLN A 487 26.74 -24.59 -6.49
N PRO A 488 26.11 -25.78 -6.63
CA PRO A 488 24.74 -26.02 -6.20
C PRO A 488 24.55 -25.92 -4.67
N GLU A 489 25.57 -26.32 -3.87
CA GLU A 489 25.47 -26.21 -2.42
C GLU A 489 25.36 -24.75 -1.96
N LEU A 490 26.09 -23.84 -2.60
CA LEU A 490 26.02 -22.41 -2.30
C LEU A 490 24.71 -21.82 -2.85
N ALA A 491 24.26 -22.25 -4.01
CA ALA A 491 22.99 -21.81 -4.58
C ALA A 491 21.80 -22.19 -3.68
N LEU A 492 21.80 -23.41 -3.12
CA LEU A 492 20.78 -23.87 -2.19
C LEU A 492 20.65 -22.94 -0.98
N VAL A 493 21.78 -22.55 -0.39
CA VAL A 493 21.80 -21.62 0.75
C VAL A 493 21.13 -20.28 0.38
N GLU A 494 21.43 -19.73 -0.80
CA GLU A 494 20.86 -18.44 -1.21
C GLU A 494 19.36 -18.55 -1.51
N TYR A 495 18.89 -19.63 -2.14
CA TYR A 495 17.47 -19.85 -2.34
C TYR A 495 16.72 -20.05 -1.01
N GLU A 496 17.26 -20.84 -0.08
CA GLU A 496 16.64 -21.04 1.24
C GLU A 496 16.55 -19.73 2.03
N LEU A 497 17.58 -18.87 1.99
CA LEU A 497 17.55 -17.53 2.59
C LEU A 497 16.50 -16.64 1.92
N ASN A 498 16.37 -16.69 0.59
CA ASN A 498 15.32 -15.94 -0.12
C ASN A 498 13.92 -16.39 0.29
N LEU A 499 13.70 -17.70 0.46
CA LEU A 499 12.41 -18.27 0.82
C LEU A 499 11.98 -17.99 2.27
N ILE A 500 12.89 -17.56 3.17
CA ILE A 500 12.55 -17.08 4.50
C ILE A 500 11.72 -15.78 4.39
N ASP A 501 12.19 -14.83 3.58
CA ASP A 501 11.54 -13.52 3.44
C ASP A 501 10.40 -13.51 2.41
N ARG A 502 10.44 -14.46 1.47
CA ARG A 502 9.54 -14.56 0.31
C ARG A 502 9.10 -16.00 0.09
N PRO A 503 8.28 -16.56 1.00
CA PRO A 503 7.86 -17.96 0.93
C PRO A 503 7.07 -18.25 -0.35
N ASN A 504 7.16 -19.48 -0.82
CA ASN A 504 6.44 -20.01 -1.98
C ASN A 504 6.67 -19.22 -3.30
N ARG A 505 7.81 -18.50 -3.42
CA ARG A 505 8.17 -17.95 -4.73
C ARG A 505 8.52 -19.07 -5.70
N PHE A 506 7.90 -19.02 -6.89
CA PHE A 506 8.02 -20.07 -7.91
C PHE A 506 9.50 -20.39 -8.25
N ASN A 507 10.25 -19.37 -8.68
CA ASN A 507 11.64 -19.55 -9.08
C ASN A 507 12.55 -19.90 -7.89
N GLY A 508 12.27 -19.35 -6.71
CA GLY A 508 13.00 -19.67 -5.49
C GLY A 508 12.82 -21.12 -5.05
N VAL A 509 11.58 -21.65 -5.09
CA VAL A 509 11.29 -23.05 -4.73
C VAL A 509 11.86 -24.01 -5.79
N TYR A 510 11.67 -23.71 -7.08
CA TYR A 510 12.25 -24.51 -8.15
C TYR A 510 13.77 -24.52 -8.09
N GLY A 511 14.41 -23.36 -7.88
CA GLY A 511 15.85 -23.24 -7.76
C GLY A 511 16.40 -24.02 -6.56
N ALA A 512 15.71 -23.98 -5.41
CA ALA A 512 16.07 -24.79 -4.24
C ALA A 512 15.93 -26.30 -4.51
N ALA A 513 14.89 -26.72 -5.24
CA ALA A 513 14.72 -28.12 -5.66
C ALA A 513 15.87 -28.61 -6.54
N LEU A 514 16.19 -27.82 -7.57
CA LEU A 514 17.28 -28.16 -8.51
C LEU A 514 18.66 -28.15 -7.82
N ALA A 515 18.93 -27.14 -7.00
CA ALA A 515 20.18 -27.04 -6.25
C ALA A 515 20.35 -28.22 -5.28
N SER A 516 19.29 -28.63 -4.60
CA SER A 516 19.28 -29.82 -3.72
C SER A 516 19.57 -31.09 -4.51
N ASP A 517 18.95 -31.25 -5.68
CA ASP A 517 19.20 -32.45 -6.54
C ASP A 517 20.65 -32.55 -6.99
N LEU A 518 21.21 -31.43 -7.47
CA LEU A 518 22.60 -31.34 -7.94
C LEU A 518 23.61 -31.51 -6.80
N SER A 519 23.26 -31.12 -5.57
CA SER A 519 24.08 -31.35 -4.36
C SER A 519 23.97 -32.77 -3.81
N GLY A 520 23.07 -33.60 -4.36
CA GLY A 520 22.84 -34.98 -3.91
C GLY A 520 21.84 -35.09 -2.72
N ASP A 521 21.24 -34.01 -2.26
CA ASP A 521 20.21 -34.02 -1.22
C ASP A 521 18.82 -34.31 -1.84
N LYS A 522 18.61 -35.62 -2.11
CA LYS A 522 17.37 -36.07 -2.76
C LYS A 522 16.10 -35.87 -1.90
N GLU A 523 16.23 -35.83 -0.57
CA GLU A 523 15.11 -35.58 0.34
C GLU A 523 14.63 -34.15 0.23
N LYS A 524 15.53 -33.17 0.34
CA LYS A 524 15.18 -31.76 0.14
C LYS A 524 14.67 -31.49 -1.27
N SER A 525 15.31 -32.05 -2.30
CA SER A 525 14.87 -31.90 -3.69
C SER A 525 13.43 -32.35 -3.86
N ARG A 526 13.08 -33.54 -3.37
CA ARG A 526 11.71 -34.06 -3.38
C ARG A 526 10.73 -33.12 -2.67
N LYS A 527 11.09 -32.63 -1.48
CA LYS A 527 10.27 -31.72 -0.69
C LYS A 527 9.96 -30.42 -1.46
N TYR A 528 10.97 -29.81 -2.09
CA TYR A 528 10.77 -28.56 -2.83
C TYR A 528 9.98 -28.78 -4.13
N PHE A 529 10.20 -29.87 -4.88
CA PHE A 529 9.37 -30.19 -6.04
C PHE A 529 7.92 -30.48 -5.65
N GLN A 530 7.66 -31.14 -4.51
CA GLN A 530 6.31 -31.33 -3.99
C GLN A 530 5.66 -29.99 -3.65
N LEU A 531 6.36 -29.12 -2.92
CA LEU A 531 5.90 -27.78 -2.58
C LEU A 531 5.57 -26.95 -3.84
N LEU A 532 6.40 -27.03 -4.89
CA LEU A 532 6.13 -26.35 -6.17
C LEU A 532 4.80 -26.81 -6.77
N LEU A 533 4.54 -28.12 -6.77
CA LEU A 533 3.29 -28.65 -7.30
C LEU A 533 2.08 -28.31 -6.44
N GLU A 534 2.23 -28.24 -5.11
CA GLU A 534 1.16 -27.90 -4.18
C GLU A 534 0.62 -26.49 -4.46
N PHE A 535 1.48 -25.47 -4.53
CA PHE A 535 0.97 -24.11 -4.75
C PHE A 535 0.68 -23.78 -6.22
N THR A 536 1.12 -24.60 -7.19
CA THR A 536 0.73 -24.49 -8.60
C THR A 536 -0.50 -25.33 -8.94
N GLU A 537 -1.04 -26.09 -8.00
CA GLU A 537 -2.26 -26.88 -8.18
C GLU A 537 -3.43 -26.00 -8.67
N GLY A 538 -4.25 -26.55 -9.56
CA GLY A 538 -5.40 -25.84 -10.14
C GLY A 538 -5.05 -24.85 -11.25
N THR A 539 -3.77 -24.62 -11.57
CA THR A 539 -3.33 -23.83 -12.72
C THR A 539 -3.04 -24.71 -13.94
N ASN A 540 -3.44 -24.24 -15.11
CA ASN A 540 -2.98 -24.84 -16.36
C ASN A 540 -1.64 -24.20 -16.76
N SER A 541 -0.59 -24.54 -16.00
CA SER A 541 0.73 -23.91 -16.15
C SER A 541 1.43 -24.37 -17.42
N ASP A 542 1.96 -23.44 -18.19
CA ASP A 542 2.84 -23.67 -19.35
C ASP A 542 4.33 -23.62 -18.95
N ARG A 543 4.62 -23.51 -17.65
CA ARG A 543 5.98 -23.44 -17.12
C ARG A 543 6.67 -24.80 -17.25
N PRO A 544 7.82 -24.90 -17.95
CA PRO A 544 8.55 -26.17 -18.11
C PRO A 544 9.00 -26.74 -16.77
N GLU A 545 9.26 -25.90 -15.77
CA GLU A 545 9.68 -26.31 -14.42
C GLU A 545 8.61 -27.16 -13.71
N VAL A 546 7.32 -26.92 -13.98
CA VAL A 546 6.22 -27.74 -13.44
C VAL A 546 6.24 -29.14 -14.04
N ALA A 547 6.44 -29.25 -15.37
CA ALA A 547 6.56 -30.55 -16.03
C ALA A 547 7.79 -31.32 -15.54
N GLU A 548 8.90 -30.62 -15.30
CA GLU A 548 10.13 -31.21 -14.74
C GLU A 548 9.92 -31.71 -13.31
N ALA A 549 9.22 -30.96 -12.46
CA ALA A 549 8.88 -31.35 -11.09
C ALA A 549 8.02 -32.65 -11.09
N ILE A 550 7.02 -32.73 -11.95
CA ILE A 550 6.18 -33.92 -12.10
C ILE A 550 7.05 -35.13 -12.47
N LYS A 551 7.87 -35.00 -13.52
CA LYS A 551 8.75 -36.04 -13.98
C LYS A 551 9.74 -36.51 -12.90
N TYR A 552 10.37 -35.54 -12.20
CA TYR A 552 11.30 -35.85 -11.11
C TYR A 552 10.64 -36.71 -10.02
N LEU A 553 9.43 -36.33 -9.60
CA LEU A 553 8.72 -37.08 -8.56
C LEU A 553 8.21 -38.43 -9.04
N GLU A 554 7.94 -38.62 -10.33
CA GLU A 554 7.61 -39.91 -10.93
C GLU A 554 8.81 -40.83 -10.98
N ASP A 555 9.95 -40.34 -11.44
CA ASP A 555 11.19 -41.11 -11.59
C ASP A 555 11.79 -41.53 -10.24
N ASN A 556 11.48 -40.79 -9.16
CA ASN A 556 11.98 -41.01 -7.80
C ASN A 556 10.91 -41.52 -6.81
N ARG A 557 9.91 -42.25 -7.26
CA ARG A 557 8.81 -42.80 -6.43
C ARG A 557 9.22 -44.01 -5.56
N SER A 558 10.42 -44.10 -5.03
CA SER A 558 10.84 -45.22 -4.15
C SER A 558 10.62 -44.91 -2.68
#